data_2b2bf33cf9a9a4357618143ea760527d
#
_entry.id   2b2bf33cf9a9a4357618143ea760527d
#
_cell.length_a   1.000
_cell.length_b   1.000
_cell.length_c   1.000
_cell.angle_alpha   90.00
_cell.angle_beta   90.00
_cell.angle_gamma   90.00
#
_symmetry.space_group_name_H-M   'P 1'
#
loop_
_entity.id
_entity.type
_entity.pdbx_description
1 polymer ?
#
loop_
_entity_poly.entity_id
_entity_poly.type
_entity_poly.pdbx_seq_one_letter_code
_entity_poly.pdbx_strand_id
1 'polypeptide(L)'
;MPVAEPAVAPAPVGSPAPSKRPKKGVVIAIVCAAVIVVSGGGGLAYHLYQQHVQEQEQYESAHSKHALVVNVKAEGWDTDNGASRVPVCVKGKTVDGKKVDKVEYVASDGSGIKLIQGKYTLKAAGSPIAADGTIYQVPCTKAELTLDDAFAKGEKIDLAELAEQDSVLDFTPIDAADVTDDEINDAVTLAMAYKGKDAPNVDALQHAATNRRDTAVAAKKAAEEEAARQAEEQRKAAARHIEAQTFSVDLPEYWDGRVTVEVDGDTITVRSKLYPSRVVIALTGSANPDRNMGDVAGGAIKIVPLSDNFFVRLGRTRWSYVAADEAHSKKYFGSSHYSDSVSEEEATELTDLQSLGTVSYSKILSDFLASEDSHSSDELAQQDKAMQDALTPSLKLL
;
A
#
# COMPACT_ATOMS: atom_id res chain seq x y z
N MET A 1 9.08 75.06 11.03
CA MET A 1 7.98 75.59 10.16
C MET A 1 6.79 74.67 10.40
N PRO A 2 5.68 75.20 10.87
CA PRO A 2 4.51 74.43 11.29
C PRO A 2 3.61 74.12 10.08
N VAL A 3 3.06 72.90 10.04
CA VAL A 3 2.07 72.51 9.09
C VAL A 3 0.71 72.56 9.78
N ALA A 4 -0.23 73.15 9.09
CA ALA A 4 -1.55 73.51 9.55
C ALA A 4 -2.49 72.27 9.63
N GLU A 5 -3.31 72.32 10.66
CA GLU A 5 -4.42 71.46 10.95
C GLU A 5 -5.64 71.86 10.08
N PRO A 6 -6.37 70.91 9.44
CA PRO A 6 -7.61 71.27 8.81
C PRO A 6 -8.83 70.95 9.72
N ALA A 7 -9.77 71.84 9.65
CA ALA A 7 -10.97 72.04 10.40
C ALA A 7 -11.95 70.84 10.45
N VAL A 8 -12.57 70.67 11.63
CA VAL A 8 -13.68 69.78 11.94
C VAL A 8 -14.96 70.32 11.31
N ALA A 9 -15.64 69.45 10.47
CA ALA A 9 -16.97 69.72 9.96
C ALA A 9 -18.05 69.18 10.94
N PRO A 10 -19.21 69.83 11.08
CA PRO A 10 -20.22 69.45 12.07
C PRO A 10 -21.01 68.20 11.63
N ALA A 11 -21.42 67.41 12.62
CA ALA A 11 -22.18 66.18 12.50
C ALA A 11 -23.62 66.44 11.98
N PRO A 12 -24.18 65.57 11.11
CA PRO A 12 -25.59 65.67 10.72
C PRO A 12 -26.53 65.12 11.80
N VAL A 13 -27.58 65.82 12.00
CA VAL A 13 -28.70 65.57 12.91
C VAL A 13 -29.39 64.25 12.60
N GLY A 14 -29.64 63.43 13.63
CA GLY A 14 -30.23 62.10 13.55
C GLY A 14 -31.63 62.05 12.94
N SER A 15 -31.83 61.13 12.03
CA SER A 15 -33.14 60.70 11.56
C SER A 15 -33.84 59.83 12.62
N PRO A 16 -35.17 59.93 12.80
CA PRO A 16 -35.89 59.16 13.79
C PRO A 16 -35.95 57.67 13.42
N ALA A 17 -35.81 56.80 14.44
CA ALA A 17 -35.88 55.37 14.31
C ALA A 17 -37.24 54.90 13.74
N PRO A 18 -37.25 53.86 12.88
CA PRO A 18 -38.48 53.30 12.35
C PRO A 18 -39.25 52.60 13.46
N SER A 19 -40.46 53.01 13.66
CA SER A 19 -41.45 52.39 14.57
C SER A 19 -41.68 50.93 14.16
N LYS A 20 -41.50 50.01 15.10
CA LYS A 20 -41.84 48.59 14.94
C LYS A 20 -43.35 48.47 14.65
N ARG A 21 -43.72 48.17 13.41
CA ARG A 21 -45.09 47.80 13.05
C ARG A 21 -45.45 46.51 13.81
N PRO A 22 -46.55 46.40 14.55
CA PRO A 22 -47.00 45.17 15.15
C PRO A 22 -47.28 44.12 14.05
N LYS A 23 -46.79 42.89 14.25
CA LYS A 23 -47.06 41.78 13.35
C LYS A 23 -48.56 41.58 13.21
N LYS A 24 -49.07 41.54 11.98
CA LYS A 24 -50.49 41.45 11.63
C LYS A 24 -51.27 40.36 12.37
N GLY A 25 -50.64 39.28 12.85
CA GLY A 25 -51.26 38.20 13.60
C GLY A 25 -51.72 38.59 15.00
N VAL A 26 -51.05 39.53 15.71
CA VAL A 26 -51.43 39.93 17.07
C VAL A 26 -52.67 40.85 17.05
N VAL A 27 -52.85 41.65 16.00
CA VAL A 27 -54.00 42.54 15.85
C VAL A 27 -55.30 41.77 15.56
N ILE A 28 -55.24 40.67 14.82
CA ILE A 28 -56.37 39.81 14.49
C ILE A 28 -56.85 39.05 15.75
N ALA A 29 -55.96 38.55 16.59
CA ALA A 29 -56.33 37.89 17.82
C ALA A 29 -57.05 38.78 18.83
N ILE A 30 -56.66 40.08 18.93
CA ILE A 30 -57.31 41.04 19.82
C ILE A 30 -58.70 41.44 19.31
N VAL A 31 -58.90 41.55 18.01
CA VAL A 31 -60.22 41.87 17.40
C VAL A 31 -61.20 40.72 17.55
N CYS A 32 -60.78 39.47 17.41
CA CYS A 32 -61.63 38.28 17.62
C CYS A 32 -62.07 38.14 19.07
N ALA A 33 -61.19 38.39 20.04
CA ALA A 33 -61.55 38.35 21.45
C ALA A 33 -62.57 39.42 21.86
N ALA A 34 -62.56 40.61 21.24
CA ALA A 34 -63.52 41.69 21.49
C ALA A 34 -64.91 41.42 20.92
N VAL A 35 -65.05 40.68 19.84
CA VAL A 35 -66.36 40.34 19.23
C VAL A 35 -67.10 39.25 20.01
N ILE A 36 -66.41 38.36 20.73
CA ILE A 36 -67.02 37.26 21.50
C ILE A 36 -67.81 37.76 22.71
N VAL A 37 -67.50 38.93 23.24
CA VAL A 37 -68.13 39.47 24.49
C VAL A 37 -69.43 40.21 24.20
N VAL A 38 -69.73 40.63 22.98
CA VAL A 38 -70.86 41.57 22.66
C VAL A 38 -72.05 40.86 22.04
N SER A 39 -71.96 39.69 21.46
CA SER A 39 -73.09 39.02 20.80
C SER A 39 -73.38 37.68 21.53
N GLY A 40 -74.51 37.56 22.19
CA GLY A 40 -74.97 36.38 22.97
C GLY A 40 -75.03 35.03 22.22
N GLY A 41 -74.14 34.84 21.22
CA GLY A 41 -73.93 33.59 20.47
C GLY A 41 -72.67 32.82 20.95
N GLY A 42 -72.41 32.75 22.26
CA GLY A 42 -71.13 32.26 22.83
C GLY A 42 -70.67 30.87 22.45
N GLY A 43 -71.56 30.01 21.98
CA GLY A 43 -71.19 28.63 21.62
C GLY A 43 -70.53 28.54 20.22
N LEU A 44 -71.05 29.27 19.24
CA LEU A 44 -70.57 29.22 17.85
C LEU A 44 -69.24 30.00 17.70
N ALA A 45 -69.13 31.15 18.33
CA ALA A 45 -67.90 31.93 18.35
C ALA A 45 -66.76 31.25 19.11
N TYR A 46 -67.07 30.55 20.21
CA TYR A 46 -66.11 29.75 20.94
C TYR A 46 -65.65 28.52 20.13
N HIS A 47 -66.54 27.87 19.39
CA HIS A 47 -66.22 26.76 18.53
C HIS A 47 -65.33 27.18 17.37
N LEU A 48 -65.64 28.32 16.72
CA LEU A 48 -64.80 28.88 15.65
C LEU A 48 -63.44 29.36 16.16
N TYR A 49 -63.37 29.90 17.35
CA TYR A 49 -62.11 30.25 18.02
C TYR A 49 -61.26 29.00 18.33
N GLN A 50 -61.90 27.95 18.91
CA GLN A 50 -61.20 26.69 19.12
C GLN A 50 -60.68 26.03 17.84
N GLN A 51 -61.51 26.05 16.76
CA GLN A 51 -61.05 25.56 15.45
C GLN A 51 -59.88 26.39 14.91
N HIS A 52 -59.93 27.70 15.04
CA HIS A 52 -58.84 28.56 14.57
C HIS A 52 -57.55 28.36 15.39
N VAL A 53 -57.66 28.16 16.71
CA VAL A 53 -56.50 27.82 17.55
C VAL A 53 -55.95 26.48 17.19
N GLN A 54 -56.77 25.45 16.98
CA GLN A 54 -56.34 24.13 16.54
C GLN A 54 -55.68 24.16 15.14
N GLU A 55 -56.26 24.89 14.20
CA GLU A 55 -55.65 25.07 12.85
C GLU A 55 -54.30 25.77 12.96
N GLN A 56 -54.15 26.76 13.82
CA GLN A 56 -52.91 27.49 14.04
C GLN A 56 -51.87 26.62 14.71
N GLU A 57 -52.28 25.84 15.73
CA GLU A 57 -51.40 24.87 16.40
C GLU A 57 -50.93 23.75 15.45
N GLN A 58 -51.83 23.23 14.60
CA GLN A 58 -51.50 22.27 13.56
C GLN A 58 -50.56 22.86 12.50
N TYR A 59 -50.80 24.09 12.05
CA TYR A 59 -49.91 24.78 11.16
C TYR A 59 -48.52 25.02 11.75
N GLU A 60 -48.45 25.47 13.00
CA GLU A 60 -47.17 25.67 13.71
C GLU A 60 -46.44 24.36 13.94
N SER A 61 -47.15 23.27 14.24
CA SER A 61 -46.60 21.93 14.40
C SER A 61 -46.01 21.45 13.06
N ALA A 62 -46.80 21.54 11.97
CA ALA A 62 -46.37 21.10 10.63
C ALA A 62 -45.12 21.84 10.12
N HIS A 63 -44.94 23.11 10.53
CA HIS A 63 -43.80 23.95 10.13
C HIS A 63 -42.68 24.00 11.18
N SER A 64 -42.83 23.29 12.32
CA SER A 64 -41.74 23.14 13.27
C SER A 64 -40.64 22.27 12.68
N LYS A 65 -39.37 22.60 13.01
CA LYS A 65 -38.22 21.78 12.60
C LYS A 65 -38.00 20.64 13.56
N HIS A 66 -38.08 19.42 13.07
CA HIS A 66 -37.68 18.22 13.81
C HIS A 66 -36.18 17.97 13.60
N ALA A 67 -35.46 17.65 14.64
CA ALA A 67 -34.06 17.25 14.60
C ALA A 67 -33.99 15.74 14.33
N LEU A 68 -33.35 15.35 13.24
CA LEU A 68 -33.13 13.96 12.89
C LEU A 68 -31.78 13.49 13.44
N VAL A 69 -31.77 12.30 14.00
CA VAL A 69 -30.54 11.55 14.33
C VAL A 69 -30.32 10.52 13.25
N VAL A 70 -29.16 10.60 12.57
CA VAL A 70 -28.77 9.70 11.50
C VAL A 70 -27.65 8.81 12.00
N ASN A 71 -27.89 7.51 12.04
CA ASN A 71 -26.85 6.56 12.42
C ASN A 71 -25.79 6.45 11.33
N VAL A 72 -24.54 6.79 11.67
CA VAL A 72 -23.38 6.67 10.82
C VAL A 72 -22.41 5.68 11.41
N LYS A 73 -21.97 4.71 10.61
CA LYS A 73 -20.85 3.82 10.93
C LYS A 73 -19.70 4.13 10.02
N ALA A 74 -18.56 4.51 10.58
CA ALA A 74 -17.32 4.73 9.87
C ALA A 74 -16.16 4.48 10.84
N GLU A 75 -15.38 3.45 10.61
CA GLU A 75 -14.29 3.09 11.51
C GLU A 75 -13.25 4.21 11.58
N GLY A 76 -12.89 4.62 12.82
CA GLY A 76 -11.90 5.68 13.05
C GLY A 76 -12.40 7.10 12.81
N TRP A 77 -13.65 7.29 12.36
CA TRP A 77 -14.24 8.60 12.15
C TRP A 77 -14.92 9.11 13.43
N ASP A 78 -14.53 10.32 13.83
CA ASP A 78 -15.16 11.01 14.98
C ASP A 78 -14.98 12.52 14.83
N THR A 79 -16.10 13.24 14.79
CA THR A 79 -16.09 14.71 14.65
C THR A 79 -15.53 15.42 15.88
N ASP A 80 -15.60 14.81 17.06
CA ASP A 80 -15.02 15.37 18.30
C ASP A 80 -13.48 15.31 18.27
N ASN A 81 -12.92 14.40 17.47
CA ASN A 81 -11.49 14.29 17.23
C ASN A 81 -11.01 15.12 16.02
N GLY A 82 -11.86 15.97 15.46
CA GLY A 82 -11.51 16.86 14.35
C GLY A 82 -11.74 16.31 12.95
N ALA A 83 -12.42 15.17 12.81
CA ALA A 83 -12.87 14.66 11.52
C ALA A 83 -13.89 15.60 10.85
N SER A 84 -14.04 15.53 9.53
CA SER A 84 -15.10 16.25 8.83
C SER A 84 -16.47 15.63 9.14
N ARG A 85 -17.54 16.43 9.03
CA ARG A 85 -18.90 15.90 9.11
C ARG A 85 -19.26 15.10 7.87
N VAL A 86 -20.17 14.12 8.00
CA VAL A 86 -20.70 13.35 6.87
C VAL A 86 -21.66 14.22 6.06
N PRO A 87 -21.41 14.45 4.77
CA PRO A 87 -22.32 15.16 3.89
C PRO A 87 -23.48 14.25 3.46
N VAL A 88 -24.70 14.67 3.72
CA VAL A 88 -25.94 13.93 3.40
C VAL A 88 -26.81 14.75 2.45
N CYS A 89 -27.10 14.20 1.29
CA CYS A 89 -28.04 14.76 0.34
C CYS A 89 -29.48 14.51 0.81
N VAL A 90 -30.25 15.60 1.01
CA VAL A 90 -31.65 15.57 1.39
C VAL A 90 -32.49 16.05 0.22
N LYS A 91 -33.31 15.17 -0.35
CA LYS A 91 -34.24 15.47 -1.44
C LYS A 91 -35.64 15.14 -1.05
N GLY A 92 -36.61 16.01 -1.43
CA GLY A 92 -38.00 15.73 -1.11
C GLY A 92 -38.92 16.93 -1.30
N LYS A 93 -40.06 16.87 -0.60
CA LYS A 93 -41.05 17.94 -0.57
C LYS A 93 -41.56 18.14 0.85
N THR A 94 -41.69 19.39 1.26
CA THR A 94 -42.31 19.74 2.53
C THR A 94 -43.83 19.50 2.45
N VAL A 95 -44.52 19.59 3.59
CA VAL A 95 -45.98 19.53 3.71
C VAL A 95 -46.67 20.54 2.77
N ASP A 96 -46.07 21.70 2.54
CA ASP A 96 -46.59 22.73 1.60
C ASP A 96 -46.25 22.41 0.14
N GLY A 97 -45.66 21.26 -0.17
CA GLY A 97 -45.24 20.89 -1.53
C GLY A 97 -43.95 21.58 -2.01
N LYS A 98 -43.30 22.39 -1.17
CA LYS A 98 -42.03 23.05 -1.50
C LYS A 98 -40.91 22.01 -1.67
N LYS A 99 -40.26 22.07 -2.84
CA LYS A 99 -39.12 21.16 -3.13
C LYS A 99 -37.93 21.47 -2.22
N VAL A 100 -37.34 20.40 -1.67
CA VAL A 100 -36.07 20.42 -0.94
C VAL A 100 -35.04 19.63 -1.74
N ASP A 101 -33.88 20.24 -1.98
CA ASP A 101 -32.71 19.61 -2.61
C ASP A 101 -31.48 20.33 -2.04
N LYS A 102 -30.84 19.73 -1.03
CA LYS A 102 -29.72 20.34 -0.32
C LYS A 102 -28.80 19.27 0.29
N VAL A 103 -27.57 19.66 0.60
CA VAL A 103 -26.66 18.87 1.41
C VAL A 103 -26.69 19.38 2.83
N GLU A 104 -26.92 18.48 3.78
CA GLU A 104 -26.81 18.69 5.22
C GLU A 104 -25.62 17.89 5.77
N TYR A 105 -25.16 18.21 6.98
CA TYR A 105 -23.93 17.65 7.52
C TYR A 105 -24.19 17.02 8.89
N VAL A 106 -23.83 15.75 9.03
CA VAL A 106 -24.07 14.92 10.21
C VAL A 106 -22.79 14.76 11.01
N ALA A 107 -22.88 14.96 12.33
CA ALA A 107 -21.78 14.70 13.27
C ALA A 107 -21.74 13.24 13.72
N SER A 108 -20.71 12.86 14.48
CA SER A 108 -20.55 11.50 15.02
C SER A 108 -21.68 11.06 15.95
N ASP A 109 -22.34 12.02 16.63
CA ASP A 109 -23.54 11.78 17.44
C ASP A 109 -24.83 11.62 16.61
N GLY A 110 -24.73 11.60 15.29
CA GLY A 110 -25.86 11.51 14.37
C GLY A 110 -26.63 12.81 14.18
N SER A 111 -26.28 13.88 14.87
CA SER A 111 -26.98 15.17 14.80
C SER A 111 -26.57 16.00 13.57
N GLY A 112 -27.41 16.92 13.16
CA GLY A 112 -27.11 17.91 12.10
C GLY A 112 -28.26 18.20 11.16
N ILE A 113 -29.16 17.27 10.91
CA ILE A 113 -30.28 17.44 9.98
C ILE A 113 -31.52 17.97 10.73
N LYS A 114 -32.14 19.02 10.16
CA LYS A 114 -33.39 19.57 10.66
C LYS A 114 -34.38 19.75 9.51
N LEU A 115 -35.53 19.06 9.58
CA LEU A 115 -36.58 19.08 8.56
C LEU A 115 -37.94 19.44 9.18
N ILE A 116 -38.81 20.06 8.41
CA ILE A 116 -40.23 20.21 8.74
C ILE A 116 -41.00 19.01 8.21
N GLN A 117 -42.30 18.91 8.52
CA GLN A 117 -43.15 17.83 7.99
C GLN A 117 -43.05 17.76 6.45
N GLY A 118 -43.03 16.50 5.91
CA GLY A 118 -42.87 16.26 4.48
C GLY A 118 -42.39 14.84 4.17
N LYS A 119 -42.10 14.62 2.90
CA LYS A 119 -41.54 13.35 2.40
C LYS A 119 -40.15 13.59 1.86
N TYR A 120 -39.18 12.81 2.32
CA TYR A 120 -37.78 13.02 2.00
C TYR A 120 -37.05 11.71 1.71
N THR A 121 -36.00 11.80 0.92
CA THR A 121 -34.99 10.77 0.69
C THR A 121 -33.64 11.30 1.12
N LEU A 122 -32.94 10.54 1.95
CA LEU A 122 -31.58 10.83 2.40
C LEU A 122 -30.62 9.82 1.79
N LYS A 123 -29.44 10.30 1.39
CA LYS A 123 -28.31 9.44 0.97
C LYS A 123 -26.99 10.14 1.27
N ALA A 124 -25.91 9.39 1.44
CA ALA A 124 -24.57 9.98 1.49
C ALA A 124 -24.32 10.80 0.23
N ALA A 125 -23.80 12.02 0.37
CA ALA A 125 -23.40 12.88 -0.75
C ALA A 125 -21.92 12.70 -1.10
N GLY A 126 -21.12 12.19 -0.19
CA GLY A 126 -19.68 11.89 -0.35
C GLY A 126 -19.08 11.33 0.92
N SER A 127 -17.78 11.05 0.88
CA SER A 127 -17.02 10.55 2.02
C SER A 127 -16.77 11.66 3.05
N PRO A 128 -16.86 11.39 4.36
CA PRO A 128 -16.18 12.20 5.35
C PRO A 128 -14.67 11.97 5.27
N ILE A 129 -13.90 12.81 5.95
CA ILE A 129 -12.45 12.65 6.15
C ILE A 129 -12.23 12.46 7.65
N ALA A 130 -11.63 11.33 8.06
CA ALA A 130 -11.24 11.14 9.45
C ALA A 130 -10.05 12.02 9.83
N ALA A 131 -9.81 12.21 11.12
CA ALA A 131 -8.71 13.05 11.61
C ALA A 131 -7.32 12.57 11.15
N ASP A 132 -7.16 11.26 10.93
CA ASP A 132 -5.94 10.63 10.42
C ASP A 132 -5.83 10.62 8.87
N GLY A 133 -6.80 11.24 8.19
CA GLY A 133 -6.87 11.30 6.73
C GLY A 133 -7.53 10.11 6.06
N THR A 134 -8.18 9.20 6.79
CA THR A 134 -8.91 8.08 6.16
C THR A 134 -10.07 8.60 5.32
N ILE A 135 -10.14 8.13 4.08
CA ILE A 135 -11.22 8.33 3.11
C ILE A 135 -12.03 7.04 3.04
N TYR A 136 -13.32 7.17 2.82
CA TYR A 136 -14.25 6.05 2.86
C TYR A 136 -14.97 5.85 1.54
N GLN A 137 -15.34 4.62 1.26
CA GLN A 137 -16.25 4.28 0.18
C GLN A 137 -17.65 4.83 0.51
N VAL A 138 -18.23 5.59 -0.42
CA VAL A 138 -19.54 6.20 -0.22
C VAL A 138 -20.64 5.14 -0.36
N PRO A 139 -21.47 4.92 0.67
CA PRO A 139 -22.55 3.94 0.60
C PRO A 139 -23.62 4.35 -0.42
N CYS A 140 -24.14 3.37 -1.16
CA CYS A 140 -25.23 3.56 -2.13
C CYS A 140 -26.62 3.52 -1.48
N THR A 141 -26.71 3.27 -0.19
CA THR A 141 -27.97 3.16 0.55
C THR A 141 -28.76 4.47 0.55
N LYS A 142 -30.08 4.34 0.51
CA LYS A 142 -31.03 5.47 0.60
C LYS A 142 -31.99 5.20 1.76
N ALA A 143 -32.28 6.24 2.53
CA ALA A 143 -33.35 6.21 3.52
C ALA A 143 -34.51 7.07 3.03
N GLU A 144 -35.71 6.51 2.98
CA GLU A 144 -36.94 7.23 2.68
C GLU A 144 -37.69 7.47 3.99
N LEU A 145 -38.12 8.69 4.22
CA LEU A 145 -38.81 9.05 5.43
C LEU A 145 -40.03 9.93 5.15
N THR A 146 -41.06 9.76 5.95
CA THR A 146 -42.22 10.62 6.00
C THR A 146 -42.32 11.23 7.40
N LEU A 147 -42.26 12.56 7.48
CA LEU A 147 -42.49 13.31 8.70
C LEU A 147 -43.88 13.84 8.66
N ASP A 148 -44.75 13.43 9.53
CA ASP A 148 -46.15 13.81 9.66
C ASP A 148 -46.49 14.37 11.06
N ASP A 149 -47.74 14.46 11.40
CA ASP A 149 -48.28 15.00 12.68
C ASP A 149 -48.14 14.01 13.89
N ALA A 150 -47.64 12.81 13.64
CA ALA A 150 -47.38 11.84 14.70
C ALA A 150 -46.24 12.28 15.63
N PHE A 151 -45.36 13.20 15.17
CA PHE A 151 -44.19 13.65 15.93
C PHE A 151 -44.47 14.96 16.68
N ALA A 152 -44.19 14.98 17.97
CA ALA A 152 -44.35 16.13 18.83
C ALA A 152 -43.39 17.28 18.40
N LYS A 153 -43.85 18.54 18.60
CA LYS A 153 -43.05 19.72 18.25
C LYS A 153 -41.68 19.69 18.97
N GLY A 154 -40.62 19.67 18.17
CA GLY A 154 -39.23 19.69 18.68
C GLY A 154 -38.68 18.33 19.14
N GLU A 155 -39.41 17.26 18.90
CA GLU A 155 -38.93 15.90 19.16
C GLU A 155 -37.69 15.55 18.31
N LYS A 156 -36.74 14.88 18.96
CA LYS A 156 -35.62 14.24 18.25
C LYS A 156 -36.12 12.92 17.67
N ILE A 157 -35.92 12.75 16.38
CA ILE A 157 -36.41 11.58 15.67
C ILE A 157 -35.20 10.75 15.26
N ASP A 158 -35.10 9.50 15.77
CA ASP A 158 -34.10 8.56 15.30
C ASP A 158 -34.52 7.98 13.94
N LEU A 159 -33.65 8.13 12.94
CA LEU A 159 -33.92 7.64 11.60
C LEU A 159 -34.05 6.11 11.55
N ALA A 160 -33.37 5.39 12.44
CA ALA A 160 -33.46 3.94 12.54
C ALA A 160 -34.85 3.45 13.04
N GLU A 161 -35.57 4.29 13.80
CA GLU A 161 -36.93 3.99 14.28
C GLU A 161 -37.98 4.24 13.19
N LEU A 162 -37.68 5.14 12.25
CA LEU A 162 -38.61 5.57 11.19
C LEU A 162 -38.54 4.74 9.92
N ALA A 163 -37.38 4.18 9.60
CA ALA A 163 -37.19 3.44 8.36
C ALA A 163 -37.43 1.96 8.61
N GLU A 164 -38.28 1.33 7.81
CA GLU A 164 -38.46 -0.13 7.78
C GLU A 164 -37.18 -0.87 7.32
N GLN A 165 -36.11 -0.16 7.07
CA GLN A 165 -34.78 -0.68 6.68
C GLN A 165 -33.72 -0.03 7.55
N ASP A 166 -32.63 -0.78 7.84
CA ASP A 166 -31.44 -0.25 8.52
C ASP A 166 -30.92 1.02 7.84
N SER A 167 -31.37 2.17 8.34
CA SER A 167 -31.04 3.50 7.81
C SER A 167 -29.66 3.98 8.29
N VAL A 168 -28.73 3.04 8.36
CA VAL A 168 -27.34 3.30 8.74
C VAL A 168 -26.56 3.67 7.50
N LEU A 169 -25.89 4.81 7.55
CA LEU A 169 -24.86 5.14 6.58
C LEU A 169 -23.58 4.40 7.01
N ASP A 170 -23.30 3.30 6.33
CA ASP A 170 -22.15 2.42 6.61
C ASP A 170 -21.02 2.73 5.63
N PHE A 171 -19.96 3.33 6.14
CA PHE A 171 -18.79 3.76 5.39
C PHE A 171 -17.62 2.80 5.64
N THR A 172 -17.15 2.14 4.60
CA THR A 172 -15.97 1.28 4.67
C THR A 172 -14.73 2.09 4.31
N PRO A 173 -13.63 2.04 5.10
CA PRO A 173 -12.38 2.68 4.74
C PRO A 173 -11.86 2.17 3.40
N ILE A 174 -11.40 3.07 2.53
CA ILE A 174 -10.64 2.71 1.32
C ILE A 174 -9.20 2.40 1.74
N ASP A 175 -8.60 1.36 1.14
CA ASP A 175 -7.17 1.14 1.33
C ASP A 175 -6.39 2.40 0.94
N ALA A 176 -5.54 2.87 1.84
CA ALA A 176 -4.86 4.14 1.64
C ALA A 176 -4.04 4.20 0.34
N ALA A 177 -3.47 3.05 -0.09
CA ALA A 177 -2.71 2.97 -1.34
C ALA A 177 -3.59 3.04 -2.61
N ASP A 178 -4.89 2.81 -2.47
CA ASP A 178 -5.83 2.81 -3.58
C ASP A 178 -6.68 4.11 -3.65
N VAL A 179 -6.54 5.01 -2.65
CA VAL A 179 -7.22 6.32 -2.64
C VAL A 179 -6.69 7.21 -3.77
N THR A 180 -7.60 7.77 -4.56
CA THR A 180 -7.30 8.67 -5.68
C THR A 180 -7.27 10.15 -5.26
N ASP A 181 -6.62 10.99 -6.05
CA ASP A 181 -6.67 12.45 -5.89
C ASP A 181 -8.10 13.00 -5.99
N ASP A 182 -8.92 12.44 -6.88
CA ASP A 182 -10.31 12.87 -7.07
C ASP A 182 -11.15 12.59 -5.83
N GLU A 183 -10.99 11.41 -5.20
CA GLU A 183 -11.70 11.08 -3.95
C GLU A 183 -11.30 11.99 -2.80
N ILE A 184 -10.01 12.34 -2.67
CA ILE A 184 -9.54 13.31 -1.66
C ILE A 184 -10.16 14.69 -1.97
N ASN A 185 -10.08 15.17 -3.20
CA ASN A 185 -10.57 16.48 -3.59
C ASN A 185 -12.09 16.62 -3.43
N ASP A 186 -12.84 15.58 -3.76
CA ASP A 186 -14.30 15.54 -3.59
C ASP A 186 -14.67 15.62 -2.10
N ALA A 187 -14.01 14.82 -1.25
CA ALA A 187 -14.23 14.84 0.20
C ALA A 187 -13.84 16.19 0.82
N VAL A 188 -12.72 16.77 0.40
CA VAL A 188 -12.25 18.11 0.81
C VAL A 188 -13.26 19.18 0.40
N THR A 189 -13.75 19.14 -0.85
CA THR A 189 -14.74 20.10 -1.37
C THR A 189 -16.02 20.08 -0.53
N LEU A 190 -16.50 18.89 -0.20
CA LEU A 190 -17.68 18.72 0.63
C LEU A 190 -17.42 19.17 2.08
N ALA A 191 -16.25 18.86 2.65
CA ALA A 191 -15.89 19.33 3.98
C ALA A 191 -15.78 20.85 4.05
N MET A 192 -15.20 21.50 3.03
CA MET A 192 -15.10 22.97 2.92
C MET A 192 -16.45 23.67 2.81
N ALA A 193 -17.48 23.00 2.31
CA ALA A 193 -18.82 23.55 2.18
C ALA A 193 -19.54 23.67 3.52
N TYR A 194 -19.13 22.93 4.57
CA TYR A 194 -19.65 23.07 5.93
C TYR A 194 -19.13 24.37 6.57
N LYS A 195 -20.05 25.22 7.07
CA LYS A 195 -19.73 26.53 7.66
C LYS A 195 -20.19 26.64 9.13
N GLY A 196 -20.33 25.50 9.83
CA GLY A 196 -20.64 25.49 11.26
C GLY A 196 -19.52 26.06 12.12
N LYS A 197 -19.83 26.39 13.38
CA LYS A 197 -18.82 26.91 14.33
C LYS A 197 -17.75 25.89 14.69
N ASP A 198 -18.08 24.63 14.55
CA ASP A 198 -17.27 23.43 14.76
C ASP A 198 -16.70 22.84 13.46
N ALA A 199 -16.55 23.70 12.43
CA ALA A 199 -15.93 23.27 11.19
C ALA A 199 -14.47 22.84 11.45
N PRO A 200 -14.07 21.67 10.95
CA PRO A 200 -12.72 21.16 11.13
C PRO A 200 -11.70 22.01 10.33
N ASN A 201 -10.43 21.84 10.65
CA ASN A 201 -9.36 22.38 9.84
C ASN A 201 -9.22 21.51 8.56
N VAL A 202 -9.89 21.91 7.47
CA VAL A 202 -9.95 21.13 6.23
C VAL A 202 -8.59 21.00 5.56
N ASP A 203 -7.73 22.03 5.64
CA ASP A 203 -6.37 21.96 5.11
C ASP A 203 -5.55 20.88 5.81
N ALA A 204 -5.70 20.77 7.14
CA ALA A 204 -5.03 19.71 7.91
C ALA A 204 -5.54 18.32 7.52
N LEU A 205 -6.86 18.16 7.31
CA LEU A 205 -7.44 16.90 6.86
C LEU A 205 -6.98 16.51 5.45
N GLN A 206 -6.90 17.47 4.54
CA GLN A 206 -6.36 17.24 3.20
C GLN A 206 -4.90 16.77 3.25
N HIS A 207 -4.07 17.46 4.05
CA HIS A 207 -2.68 17.04 4.24
C HIS A 207 -2.58 15.65 4.85
N ALA A 208 -3.40 15.33 5.84
CA ALA A 208 -3.42 14.01 6.46
C ALA A 208 -3.79 12.91 5.43
N ALA A 209 -4.84 13.14 4.61
CA ALA A 209 -5.27 12.20 3.59
C ALA A 209 -4.20 11.99 2.51
N THR A 210 -3.60 13.07 2.02
CA THR A 210 -2.51 12.99 1.03
C THR A 210 -1.30 12.26 1.58
N ASN A 211 -0.84 12.61 2.79
CA ASN A 211 0.31 11.96 3.41
C ASN A 211 0.06 10.47 3.68
N ARG A 212 -1.13 10.12 4.14
CA ARG A 212 -1.53 8.72 4.38
C ARG A 212 -1.45 7.92 3.09
N ARG A 213 -2.04 8.43 2.00
CA ARG A 213 -1.98 7.80 0.68
C ARG A 213 -0.54 7.66 0.19
N ASP A 214 0.22 8.75 0.17
CA ASP A 214 1.58 8.74 -0.37
C ASP A 214 2.49 7.78 0.41
N THR A 215 2.33 7.73 1.72
CA THR A 215 3.04 6.75 2.58
C THR A 215 2.64 5.31 2.24
N ALA A 216 1.35 5.05 2.05
CA ALA A 216 0.86 3.71 1.72
C ALA A 216 1.31 3.27 0.32
N VAL A 217 1.27 4.17 -0.67
CA VAL A 217 1.77 3.90 -2.03
C VAL A 217 3.26 3.60 -2.02
N ALA A 218 4.05 4.39 -1.28
CA ALA A 218 5.49 4.15 -1.14
C ALA A 218 5.78 2.81 -0.47
N ALA A 219 5.03 2.45 0.59
CA ALA A 219 5.17 1.17 1.28
C ALA A 219 4.79 -0.02 0.38
N LYS A 220 3.69 0.08 -0.38
CA LYS A 220 3.26 -0.94 -1.34
C LYS A 220 4.32 -1.17 -2.42
N LYS A 221 4.84 -0.08 -3.00
CA LYS A 221 5.91 -0.15 -4.01
C LYS A 221 7.19 -0.78 -3.45
N ALA A 222 7.62 -0.40 -2.25
CA ALA A 222 8.79 -0.98 -1.61
C ALA A 222 8.62 -2.48 -1.33
N ALA A 223 7.41 -2.91 -0.91
CA ALA A 223 7.08 -4.32 -0.70
C ALA A 223 7.09 -5.12 -2.01
N GLU A 224 6.58 -4.55 -3.10
CA GLU A 224 6.60 -5.17 -4.43
C GLU A 224 8.03 -5.32 -4.97
N GLU A 225 8.87 -4.29 -4.82
CA GLU A 225 10.28 -4.32 -5.22
C GLU A 225 11.06 -5.37 -4.41
N GLU A 226 10.82 -5.45 -3.10
CA GLU A 226 11.44 -6.48 -2.24
C GLU A 226 10.98 -7.89 -2.62
N ALA A 227 9.68 -8.10 -2.86
CA ALA A 227 9.14 -9.39 -3.30
C ALA A 227 9.73 -9.80 -4.66
N ALA A 228 9.87 -8.87 -5.60
CA ALA A 228 10.49 -9.12 -6.89
C ALA A 228 11.98 -9.50 -6.76
N ARG A 229 12.72 -8.83 -5.86
CA ARG A 229 14.11 -9.17 -5.55
C ARG A 229 14.24 -10.56 -4.97
N GLN A 230 13.41 -10.89 -3.98
CA GLN A 230 13.39 -12.23 -3.36
C GLN A 230 13.02 -13.32 -4.36
N ALA A 231 12.05 -13.09 -5.23
CA ALA A 231 11.68 -14.02 -6.29
C ALA A 231 12.82 -14.25 -7.29
N GLU A 232 13.56 -13.20 -7.64
CA GLU A 232 14.72 -13.31 -8.52
C GLU A 232 15.87 -14.07 -7.85
N GLU A 233 16.14 -13.82 -6.56
CA GLU A 233 17.14 -14.57 -5.79
C GLU A 233 16.77 -16.05 -5.66
N GLN A 234 15.49 -16.36 -5.39
CA GLN A 234 15.00 -17.73 -5.35
C GLN A 234 15.13 -18.42 -6.71
N ARG A 235 14.79 -17.71 -7.81
CA ARG A 235 14.95 -18.23 -9.17
C ARG A 235 16.42 -18.55 -9.47
N LYS A 236 17.34 -17.66 -9.10
CA LYS A 236 18.79 -17.89 -9.27
C LYS A 236 19.27 -19.05 -8.40
N ALA A 237 18.83 -19.13 -7.16
CA ALA A 237 19.17 -20.24 -6.28
C ALA A 237 18.66 -21.60 -6.83
N ALA A 238 17.41 -21.64 -7.33
CA ALA A 238 16.85 -22.83 -7.97
C ALA A 238 17.62 -23.21 -9.24
N ALA A 239 18.07 -22.22 -10.04
CA ALA A 239 18.86 -22.48 -11.24
C ALA A 239 20.29 -23.02 -10.94
N ARG A 240 20.79 -22.80 -9.72
CA ARG A 240 22.06 -23.35 -9.24
C ARG A 240 21.94 -24.75 -8.70
N HIS A 241 20.73 -25.20 -8.36
CA HIS A 241 20.47 -26.56 -7.89
C HIS A 241 20.48 -27.53 -9.08
N ILE A 242 21.46 -28.45 -9.10
CA ILE A 242 21.63 -29.42 -10.16
C ILE A 242 21.45 -30.81 -9.59
N GLU A 243 20.58 -31.60 -10.22
CA GLU A 243 20.32 -33.00 -9.87
C GLU A 243 20.94 -33.94 -10.92
N ALA A 244 21.75 -34.88 -10.44
CA ALA A 244 22.14 -36.07 -11.16
C ALA A 244 21.16 -37.22 -10.85
N GLN A 245 21.43 -38.44 -11.29
CA GLN A 245 20.53 -39.57 -11.06
C GLN A 245 20.38 -39.92 -9.55
N THR A 246 21.45 -39.80 -8.77
CA THR A 246 21.51 -40.28 -7.36
C THR A 246 21.87 -39.17 -6.37
N PHE A 247 22.41 -38.05 -6.84
CA PHE A 247 22.84 -36.98 -5.95
C PHE A 247 22.50 -35.60 -6.55
N SER A 248 22.48 -34.59 -5.69
CA SER A 248 22.35 -33.19 -6.10
C SER A 248 23.48 -32.33 -5.54
N VAL A 249 23.69 -31.18 -6.13
CA VAL A 249 24.65 -30.16 -5.73
C VAL A 249 24.13 -28.78 -6.05
N ASP A 250 24.41 -27.79 -5.19
CA ASP A 250 24.19 -26.39 -5.49
C ASP A 250 25.50 -25.77 -6.01
N LEU A 251 25.44 -25.17 -7.19
CA LEU A 251 26.60 -24.50 -7.79
C LEU A 251 26.87 -23.17 -7.07
N PRO A 252 28.14 -22.75 -6.96
CA PRO A 252 28.49 -21.45 -6.40
C PRO A 252 27.88 -20.30 -7.19
N GLU A 253 27.41 -19.26 -6.49
CA GLU A 253 26.87 -18.04 -7.12
C GLU A 253 27.89 -17.37 -8.07
N TYR A 254 29.18 -17.51 -7.76
CA TYR A 254 30.27 -16.98 -8.60
C TYR A 254 30.23 -17.49 -10.04
N TRP A 255 29.59 -18.63 -10.28
CA TRP A 255 29.46 -19.23 -11.61
C TRP A 255 28.20 -18.79 -12.37
N ASP A 256 27.34 -17.98 -11.78
CA ASP A 256 26.10 -17.50 -12.42
C ASP A 256 26.41 -16.82 -13.78
N GLY A 257 25.84 -17.39 -14.84
CA GLY A 257 26.01 -16.89 -16.20
C GLY A 257 27.40 -17.11 -16.83
N ARG A 258 28.37 -17.69 -16.10
CA ARG A 258 29.75 -17.92 -16.55
C ARG A 258 30.04 -19.36 -16.98
N VAL A 259 29.20 -20.31 -16.54
CA VAL A 259 29.37 -21.72 -16.84
C VAL A 259 28.17 -22.32 -17.56
N THR A 260 28.38 -23.46 -18.18
CA THR A 260 27.33 -24.37 -18.66
C THR A 260 27.45 -25.69 -17.93
N VAL A 261 26.33 -26.36 -17.70
CA VAL A 261 26.25 -27.61 -16.96
C VAL A 261 25.64 -28.68 -17.85
N GLU A 262 26.27 -29.82 -17.88
CA GLU A 262 25.82 -31.02 -18.56
C GLU A 262 25.68 -32.14 -17.51
N VAL A 263 24.56 -32.86 -17.54
CA VAL A 263 24.29 -33.99 -16.64
C VAL A 263 24.11 -35.23 -17.45
N ASP A 264 24.93 -36.27 -17.15
CA ASP A 264 24.84 -37.58 -17.77
C ASP A 264 24.89 -38.67 -16.70
N GLY A 265 23.72 -39.27 -16.40
CA GLY A 265 23.60 -40.24 -15.29
C GLY A 265 24.00 -39.62 -13.93
N ASP A 266 25.01 -40.22 -13.31
CA ASP A 266 25.60 -39.71 -12.05
C ASP A 266 26.87 -38.85 -12.29
N THR A 267 26.94 -38.19 -13.44
CA THR A 267 28.03 -37.26 -13.75
C THR A 267 27.48 -35.87 -14.06
N ILE A 268 27.92 -34.85 -13.30
CA ILE A 268 27.69 -33.46 -13.55
C ILE A 268 29.00 -32.85 -14.06
N THR A 269 28.98 -32.30 -15.29
CA THR A 269 30.15 -31.66 -15.90
C THR A 269 29.88 -30.17 -16.00
N VAL A 270 30.71 -29.36 -15.34
CA VAL A 270 30.66 -27.88 -15.42
C VAL A 270 31.75 -27.40 -16.37
N ARG A 271 31.37 -26.63 -17.37
CA ARG A 271 32.27 -26.09 -18.37
C ARG A 271 32.27 -24.55 -18.37
N SER A 272 33.40 -23.95 -18.74
CA SER A 272 33.43 -22.52 -19.00
C SER A 272 32.50 -22.18 -20.17
N LYS A 273 31.66 -21.14 -19.98
CA LYS A 273 30.82 -20.63 -21.06
C LYS A 273 31.65 -19.92 -22.13
N LEU A 274 32.74 -19.27 -21.72
CA LEU A 274 33.67 -18.59 -22.64
C LEU A 274 34.51 -19.57 -23.43
N TYR A 275 34.88 -20.70 -22.77
CA TYR A 275 35.69 -21.79 -23.37
C TYR A 275 34.95 -23.13 -23.22
N PRO A 276 33.94 -23.45 -24.08
CA PRO A 276 33.07 -24.60 -23.90
C PRO A 276 33.75 -25.98 -23.91
N SER A 277 34.94 -26.07 -24.57
CA SER A 277 35.75 -27.29 -24.54
C SER A 277 36.43 -27.54 -23.18
N ARG A 278 36.52 -26.53 -22.32
CA ARG A 278 37.26 -26.60 -21.04
C ARG A 278 36.32 -26.92 -19.90
N VAL A 279 36.64 -28.05 -19.22
CA VAL A 279 35.92 -28.46 -18.02
C VAL A 279 36.48 -27.73 -16.80
N VAL A 280 35.61 -27.02 -16.08
CA VAL A 280 35.95 -26.37 -14.81
C VAL A 280 36.04 -27.42 -13.71
N ILE A 281 35.01 -28.26 -13.59
CA ILE A 281 34.96 -29.40 -12.67
C ILE A 281 33.99 -30.46 -13.20
N ALA A 282 34.26 -31.72 -12.84
CA ALA A 282 33.31 -32.82 -13.01
C ALA A 282 33.04 -33.47 -11.66
N LEU A 283 31.76 -33.66 -11.35
CA LEU A 283 31.29 -34.40 -10.16
C LEU A 283 30.76 -35.75 -10.63
N THR A 284 31.37 -36.85 -10.15
CA THR A 284 30.98 -38.18 -10.57
C THR A 284 30.58 -39.03 -9.37
N GLY A 285 29.31 -39.46 -9.34
CA GLY A 285 28.77 -40.36 -8.35
C GLY A 285 29.16 -41.82 -8.62
N SER A 286 29.49 -42.58 -7.58
CA SER A 286 29.81 -44.01 -7.70
C SER A 286 29.55 -44.78 -6.41
N ALA A 287 29.06 -45.99 -6.54
CA ALA A 287 28.94 -46.94 -5.39
C ALA A 287 30.28 -47.53 -4.95
N ASN A 288 31.35 -47.37 -5.71
CA ASN A 288 32.67 -47.90 -5.39
C ASN A 288 33.71 -46.78 -5.27
N PRO A 289 34.26 -46.51 -4.06
CA PRO A 289 35.26 -45.48 -3.87
C PRO A 289 36.59 -45.77 -4.61
N ASP A 290 36.97 -47.07 -4.74
CA ASP A 290 38.23 -47.44 -5.36
C ASP A 290 38.29 -47.21 -6.89
N ARG A 291 37.14 -47.22 -7.56
CA ARG A 291 37.04 -46.92 -9.00
C ARG A 291 37.41 -45.49 -9.36
N ASN A 292 37.40 -44.63 -8.38
CA ASN A 292 37.65 -43.19 -8.59
C ASN A 292 39.09 -42.77 -8.32
N MET A 293 39.96 -43.71 -7.93
CA MET A 293 41.37 -43.42 -7.62
C MET A 293 42.33 -43.70 -8.77
N GLY A 294 41.79 -44.22 -9.91
CA GLY A 294 42.63 -44.52 -11.09
C GLY A 294 42.94 -43.25 -11.89
N ASP A 295 44.20 -43.09 -12.10
CA ASP A 295 44.96 -42.34 -13.11
C ASP A 295 44.15 -41.56 -14.16
N VAL A 296 43.53 -40.48 -13.77
CA VAL A 296 43.04 -39.49 -14.73
C VAL A 296 43.98 -38.30 -14.65
N ALA A 297 44.62 -37.95 -15.75
CA ALA A 297 45.36 -36.71 -15.87
C ALA A 297 44.46 -35.55 -15.45
N GLY A 298 44.72 -35.02 -14.26
CA GLY A 298 43.84 -33.99 -13.69
C GLY A 298 43.40 -34.24 -12.24
N GLY A 299 43.54 -35.43 -11.73
CA GLY A 299 43.37 -35.82 -10.31
C GLY A 299 42.04 -35.46 -9.62
N ALA A 300 41.63 -36.24 -8.68
CA ALA A 300 40.53 -35.88 -7.77
C ALA A 300 40.98 -34.78 -6.80
N ILE A 301 40.16 -33.78 -6.61
CA ILE A 301 40.30 -32.77 -5.54
C ILE A 301 39.89 -33.43 -4.21
N LYS A 302 38.74 -34.14 -4.23
CA LYS A 302 38.13 -34.74 -3.06
C LYS A 302 37.18 -35.87 -3.44
N ILE A 303 37.06 -36.84 -2.58
CA ILE A 303 36.01 -37.86 -2.60
C ILE A 303 35.12 -37.60 -1.38
N VAL A 304 33.84 -37.38 -1.60
CA VAL A 304 32.87 -37.05 -0.56
C VAL A 304 31.93 -38.25 -0.38
N PRO A 305 31.91 -38.91 0.77
CA PRO A 305 30.92 -39.94 1.06
C PRO A 305 29.55 -39.26 1.33
N LEU A 306 28.52 -39.69 0.61
CA LEU A 306 27.13 -39.28 0.86
C LEU A 306 26.37 -40.37 1.65
N SER A 307 26.82 -41.62 1.56
CA SER A 307 26.38 -42.77 2.38
C SER A 307 27.49 -43.81 2.47
N ASP A 308 27.24 -44.92 3.19
CA ASP A 308 28.17 -46.03 3.30
C ASP A 308 28.54 -46.67 1.94
N ASN A 309 27.65 -46.52 0.96
CA ASN A 309 27.74 -47.17 -0.35
C ASN A 309 27.68 -46.20 -1.55
N PHE A 310 27.79 -44.91 -1.31
CA PHE A 310 27.75 -43.93 -2.41
C PHE A 310 28.68 -42.74 -2.13
N PHE A 311 29.48 -42.40 -3.12
CA PHE A 311 30.52 -41.39 -3.04
C PHE A 311 30.46 -40.47 -4.25
N VAL A 312 30.74 -39.20 -4.07
CA VAL A 312 30.91 -38.24 -5.18
C VAL A 312 32.38 -37.82 -5.25
N ARG A 313 32.97 -38.02 -6.41
CA ARG A 313 34.29 -37.53 -6.74
C ARG A 313 34.21 -36.15 -7.34
N LEU A 314 34.96 -35.19 -6.80
CA LEU A 314 35.22 -33.89 -7.38
C LEU A 314 36.51 -34.00 -8.21
N GLY A 315 36.41 -33.95 -9.53
CA GLY A 315 37.53 -34.07 -10.45
C GLY A 315 37.66 -32.83 -11.31
N ARG A 316 38.89 -32.36 -11.55
CA ARG A 316 39.18 -31.23 -12.41
C ARG A 316 40.50 -31.38 -13.13
N THR A 317 40.67 -30.65 -14.23
CA THR A 317 41.99 -30.37 -14.83
C THR A 317 42.50 -29.06 -14.25
N ARG A 318 43.74 -29.02 -13.77
CA ARG A 318 44.40 -27.77 -13.35
C ARG A 318 44.89 -26.98 -14.58
N TRP A 319 43.99 -26.23 -15.20
CA TRP A 319 44.30 -25.45 -16.37
C TRP A 319 45.41 -24.41 -16.12
N SER A 320 45.39 -23.77 -14.93
CA SER A 320 46.47 -22.89 -14.48
C SER A 320 47.84 -23.56 -14.42
N TYR A 321 47.87 -24.80 -13.88
CA TYR A 321 49.10 -25.58 -13.85
C TYR A 321 49.57 -25.93 -15.27
N VAL A 322 48.69 -26.44 -16.11
CA VAL A 322 49.02 -26.81 -17.50
C VAL A 322 49.63 -25.61 -18.26
N ALA A 323 49.02 -24.45 -18.14
CA ALA A 323 49.53 -23.24 -18.80
C ALA A 323 50.84 -22.72 -18.22
N ALA A 324 50.98 -22.75 -16.87
CA ALA A 324 52.20 -22.30 -16.19
C ALA A 324 53.37 -23.24 -16.44
N ASP A 325 53.15 -24.55 -16.44
CA ASP A 325 54.18 -25.57 -16.74
C ASP A 325 54.60 -25.54 -18.22
N GLU A 326 53.65 -25.31 -19.11
CA GLU A 326 53.95 -25.09 -20.53
C GLU A 326 54.85 -23.85 -20.74
N ALA A 327 54.53 -22.73 -20.09
CA ALA A 327 55.33 -21.52 -20.14
C ALA A 327 56.73 -21.71 -19.52
N HIS A 328 56.81 -22.43 -18.37
CA HIS A 328 58.06 -22.79 -17.71
C HIS A 328 58.90 -23.66 -18.61
N SER A 329 58.32 -24.74 -19.16
CA SER A 329 59.00 -25.66 -20.05
C SER A 329 59.55 -24.98 -21.31
N LYS A 330 58.78 -24.09 -21.91
CA LYS A 330 59.23 -23.26 -23.05
C LYS A 330 60.41 -22.37 -22.69
N LYS A 331 60.34 -21.76 -21.48
CA LYS A 331 61.41 -20.87 -21.00
C LYS A 331 62.73 -21.58 -20.74
N TYR A 332 62.70 -22.72 -20.01
CA TYR A 332 63.91 -23.40 -19.52
C TYR A 332 64.37 -24.54 -20.42
N PHE A 333 63.46 -25.21 -21.13
CA PHE A 333 63.77 -26.39 -21.93
C PHE A 333 63.53 -26.21 -23.45
N GLY A 334 62.97 -25.06 -23.85
CA GLY A 334 62.76 -24.73 -25.26
C GLY A 334 61.59 -25.45 -25.95
N SER A 335 60.85 -26.28 -25.23
CA SER A 335 59.72 -27.07 -25.75
C SER A 335 58.58 -27.16 -24.77
N SER A 336 57.32 -27.35 -25.24
CA SER A 336 56.17 -27.64 -24.43
C SER A 336 56.05 -29.14 -24.10
N HIS A 337 55.62 -29.51 -22.91
CA HIS A 337 55.30 -30.88 -22.52
C HIS A 337 53.88 -31.29 -22.88
N TYR A 338 53.01 -30.33 -23.26
CA TYR A 338 51.61 -30.58 -23.53
C TYR A 338 51.28 -30.46 -24.99
N SER A 339 50.46 -31.36 -25.51
CA SER A 339 49.93 -31.33 -26.87
C SER A 339 48.77 -30.37 -27.03
N ASP A 340 48.05 -30.12 -25.95
CA ASP A 340 46.92 -29.19 -25.88
C ASP A 340 47.38 -27.89 -25.21
N SER A 341 47.64 -26.89 -26.01
CA SER A 341 48.05 -25.59 -25.48
C SER A 341 46.85 -24.83 -24.86
N VAL A 342 47.15 -24.13 -23.79
CA VAL A 342 46.21 -23.24 -23.11
C VAL A 342 46.75 -21.83 -23.20
N SER A 343 45.93 -20.92 -23.76
CA SER A 343 46.32 -19.50 -23.85
C SER A 343 46.33 -18.85 -22.44
N GLU A 344 47.01 -17.72 -22.31
CA GLU A 344 47.05 -16.98 -21.04
C GLU A 344 45.66 -16.47 -20.65
N GLU A 345 44.85 -16.06 -21.63
CA GLU A 345 43.46 -15.63 -21.40
C GLU A 345 42.60 -16.81 -20.94
N GLU A 346 42.72 -18.00 -21.56
CA GLU A 346 42.03 -19.21 -21.11
C GLU A 346 42.45 -19.60 -19.67
N ALA A 347 43.78 -19.61 -19.42
CA ALA A 347 44.29 -19.93 -18.11
C ALA A 347 43.80 -18.95 -17.01
N THR A 348 43.73 -17.68 -17.35
CA THR A 348 43.23 -16.63 -16.45
C THR A 348 41.76 -16.87 -16.10
N GLU A 349 40.87 -17.05 -17.11
CA GLU A 349 39.44 -17.29 -16.89
C GLU A 349 39.19 -18.61 -16.14
N LEU A 350 39.90 -19.68 -16.52
CA LEU A 350 39.73 -20.98 -15.87
C LEU A 350 40.26 -21.01 -14.44
N THR A 351 41.35 -20.28 -14.17
CA THR A 351 41.86 -20.10 -12.81
C THR A 351 40.85 -19.36 -11.95
N ASP A 352 40.29 -18.29 -12.47
CA ASP A 352 39.29 -17.48 -11.80
C ASP A 352 38.01 -18.28 -11.49
N LEU A 353 37.50 -19.05 -12.45
CA LEU A 353 36.35 -19.95 -12.25
C LEU A 353 36.66 -21.04 -11.21
N GLN A 354 37.81 -21.69 -11.32
CA GLN A 354 38.21 -22.78 -10.40
C GLN A 354 38.56 -22.32 -8.99
N SER A 355 38.99 -21.06 -8.84
CA SER A 355 39.29 -20.47 -7.54
C SER A 355 38.17 -19.65 -6.95
N LEU A 356 37.03 -19.49 -7.67
CA LEU A 356 35.95 -18.59 -7.29
C LEU A 356 36.46 -17.14 -7.07
N GLY A 357 37.39 -16.70 -7.91
CA GLY A 357 37.98 -15.36 -7.85
C GLY A 357 39.04 -15.16 -6.76
N THR A 358 39.42 -16.19 -6.04
CA THR A 358 40.37 -16.06 -4.89
C THR A 358 41.83 -16.20 -5.28
N VAL A 359 42.13 -16.68 -6.48
CA VAL A 359 43.52 -16.96 -6.96
C VAL A 359 43.75 -16.29 -8.28
N SER A 360 44.93 -15.71 -8.46
CA SER A 360 45.39 -15.09 -9.70
C SER A 360 46.31 -16.02 -10.50
N TYR A 361 45.98 -16.23 -11.78
CA TYR A 361 46.85 -16.99 -12.69
C TYR A 361 48.24 -16.35 -12.82
N SER A 362 48.31 -15.03 -12.85
CA SER A 362 49.59 -14.32 -12.98
C SER A 362 50.56 -14.63 -11.82
N LYS A 363 50.02 -14.86 -10.60
CA LYS A 363 50.82 -15.26 -9.44
C LYS A 363 51.33 -16.68 -9.61
N ILE A 364 50.47 -17.63 -10.04
CA ILE A 364 50.87 -19.02 -10.31
C ILE A 364 51.97 -19.01 -11.39
N LEU A 365 51.80 -18.31 -12.47
CA LEU A 365 52.77 -18.20 -13.56
C LEU A 365 54.11 -17.63 -13.05
N SER A 366 54.05 -16.55 -12.25
CA SER A 366 55.26 -15.95 -11.72
C SER A 366 56.08 -16.91 -10.83
N ASP A 367 55.39 -17.71 -10.03
CA ASP A 367 56.02 -18.71 -9.14
C ASP A 367 56.72 -19.81 -9.99
N PHE A 368 56.06 -20.33 -11.05
CA PHE A 368 56.65 -21.29 -11.96
C PHE A 368 57.86 -20.74 -12.74
N LEU A 369 57.84 -19.48 -13.08
CA LEU A 369 58.94 -18.82 -13.81
C LEU A 369 60.07 -18.32 -12.88
N ALA A 370 59.88 -18.37 -11.56
CA ALA A 370 60.90 -17.94 -10.60
C ALA A 370 62.03 -18.94 -10.37
N SER A 371 61.77 -20.24 -10.64
CA SER A 371 62.72 -21.33 -10.37
C SER A 371 62.72 -22.36 -11.48
N GLU A 372 63.93 -22.87 -11.84
CA GLU A 372 64.09 -23.93 -12.84
C GLU A 372 63.46 -25.26 -12.39
N ASP A 373 63.43 -25.53 -11.09
CA ASP A 373 62.99 -26.79 -10.47
C ASP A 373 61.62 -26.74 -9.82
N SER A 374 60.95 -25.63 -9.85
CA SER A 374 59.66 -25.45 -9.14
C SER A 374 58.47 -25.64 -10.06
N HIS A 375 57.65 -26.65 -9.76
CA HIS A 375 56.38 -26.95 -10.42
C HIS A 375 55.19 -26.87 -9.47
N SER A 376 55.29 -26.13 -8.39
CA SER A 376 54.22 -25.98 -7.39
C SER A 376 54.07 -24.53 -6.94
N SER A 377 52.89 -24.17 -6.56
CA SER A 377 52.51 -22.90 -5.97
C SER A 377 51.44 -23.12 -4.91
N ASP A 378 51.50 -22.36 -3.83
CA ASP A 378 50.49 -22.43 -2.75
C ASP A 378 49.11 -22.05 -3.26
N GLU A 379 49.02 -21.20 -4.31
CA GLU A 379 47.80 -20.80 -4.96
C GLU A 379 47.08 -21.99 -5.62
N LEU A 380 47.78 -22.99 -6.12
CA LEU A 380 47.17 -24.22 -6.65
C LEU A 380 46.41 -25.01 -5.57
N ALA A 381 46.92 -25.05 -4.35
CA ALA A 381 46.23 -25.66 -3.22
C ALA A 381 45.02 -24.83 -2.78
N GLN A 382 45.13 -23.51 -2.81
CA GLN A 382 44.00 -22.60 -2.52
C GLN A 382 42.89 -22.73 -3.55
N GLN A 383 43.22 -22.87 -4.85
CA GLN A 383 42.25 -23.09 -5.94
C GLN A 383 41.43 -24.38 -5.65
N ASP A 384 42.10 -25.48 -5.36
CA ASP A 384 41.43 -26.75 -5.03
C ASP A 384 40.52 -26.61 -3.79
N LYS A 385 41.04 -25.93 -2.75
CA LYS A 385 40.29 -25.68 -1.54
C LYS A 385 39.03 -24.85 -1.77
N ALA A 386 39.10 -23.81 -2.58
CA ALA A 386 37.94 -22.98 -2.88
C ALA A 386 36.78 -23.79 -3.48
N MET A 387 37.05 -24.64 -4.46
CA MET A 387 36.05 -25.56 -5.03
C MET A 387 35.52 -26.58 -4.01
N GLN A 388 36.40 -27.15 -3.17
CA GLN A 388 35.96 -28.07 -2.13
C GLN A 388 35.02 -27.43 -1.12
N ASP A 389 35.38 -26.26 -0.63
CA ASP A 389 34.62 -25.53 0.39
C ASP A 389 33.25 -25.07 -0.17
N ALA A 390 33.17 -24.71 -1.46
CA ALA A 390 31.94 -24.28 -2.09
C ALA A 390 30.97 -25.45 -2.42
N LEU A 391 31.49 -26.57 -2.91
CA LEU A 391 30.64 -27.65 -3.42
C LEU A 391 30.31 -28.73 -2.42
N THR A 392 31.28 -29.09 -1.53
CA THR A 392 31.09 -30.21 -0.59
C THR A 392 29.89 -30.07 0.34
N PRO A 393 29.60 -28.86 0.93
CA PRO A 393 28.47 -28.70 1.85
C PRO A 393 27.11 -28.88 1.22
N SER A 394 27.00 -28.67 -0.09
CA SER A 394 25.74 -28.72 -0.84
C SER A 394 25.42 -30.09 -1.44
N LEU A 395 26.40 -31.02 -1.43
CA LEU A 395 26.20 -32.37 -1.95
C LEU A 395 25.22 -33.17 -1.09
N LYS A 396 24.18 -33.71 -1.73
CA LYS A 396 23.13 -34.49 -1.07
C LYS A 396 22.81 -35.75 -1.87
N LEU A 397 22.51 -36.84 -1.19
CA LEU A 397 21.89 -38.03 -1.80
C LEU A 397 20.41 -37.71 -2.08
N LEU A 398 19.91 -38.13 -3.23
CA LEU A 398 18.48 -37.97 -3.63
C LEU A 398 17.63 -39.14 -3.15
#